data_22551c97bc5ab7eb3f3e2274220392a4
#
_entry.id   22551c97bc5ab7eb3f3e2274220392a4
#
_cell.length_a   1.000
_cell.length_b   1.000
_cell.length_c   1.000
_cell.angle_alpha   90.00
_cell.angle_beta   90.00
_cell.angle_gamma   90.00
#
_symmetry.space_group_name_H-M   'P 1'
#
loop_
_entity.id
_entity.type
_entity.pdbx_description
1 polymer ?
#
loop_
_entity_poly.entity_id
_entity_poly.type
_entity_poly.pdbx_seq_one_letter_code
_entity_poly.pdbx_strand_id
1 'polypeptide(L)'
;KIDRIMVQTEAVAMIPVQLAKKYHMLAVQYKDNNLTIVLNDPLDYYGIEDIRQTTGMNLEIWLTELSPLNQAIEYYYSEIEAKKAASSANEMAREREQALEVNADEGDSDAPVIKLLDNLLARAFSMNASDIHIEPFEEKTSVRIRVDGQLLDYVVLQKSLHQNLIARVKILGQMDIAEKRLPQDGHFRTRIANRDVNIRTSVIPTVFG
;
A
#
# COMPACT_ATOMS: atom_id res chain seq x y z
N LYS A 1 -20.36 -0.92 14.51
CA LYS A 1 -18.89 -0.87 14.58
C LYS A 1 -18.36 -1.14 13.18
N ILE A 2 -17.45 -0.30 12.68
CA ILE A 2 -16.83 -0.39 11.34
C ILE A 2 -16.19 -1.78 11.12
N ASP A 3 -15.68 -2.41 12.16
CA ASP A 3 -15.05 -3.75 12.17
C ASP A 3 -15.97 -4.89 11.67
N ARG A 4 -17.25 -4.65 11.44
CA ARG A 4 -18.25 -5.64 10.98
C ARG A 4 -18.82 -5.34 9.59
N ILE A 5 -18.35 -4.27 8.94
CA ILE A 5 -18.82 -3.84 7.64
C ILE A 5 -17.81 -4.32 6.60
N MET A 6 -18.25 -5.03 5.59
CA MET A 6 -17.42 -5.28 4.41
C MET A 6 -17.25 -3.96 3.66
N VAL A 7 -16.09 -3.32 3.80
CA VAL A 7 -15.75 -2.10 3.09
C VAL A 7 -15.27 -2.44 1.69
N GLN A 8 -15.91 -1.84 0.69
CA GLN A 8 -15.50 -1.96 -0.72
C GLN A 8 -14.42 -0.91 -1.02
N THR A 9 -13.24 -1.34 -1.42
CA THR A 9 -12.11 -0.44 -1.73
C THR A 9 -12.44 0.53 -2.86
N GLU A 10 -13.28 0.09 -3.80
CA GLU A 10 -13.79 0.89 -4.91
C GLU A 10 -14.66 2.06 -4.41
N ALA A 11 -15.50 1.81 -3.41
CA ALA A 11 -16.30 2.86 -2.78
C ALA A 11 -15.40 3.89 -2.07
N VAL A 12 -14.41 3.43 -1.32
CA VAL A 12 -13.45 4.32 -0.64
C VAL A 12 -12.74 5.22 -1.65
N ALA A 13 -12.34 4.69 -2.80
CA ALA A 13 -11.63 5.44 -3.84
C ALA A 13 -12.47 6.54 -4.51
N MET A 14 -13.80 6.52 -4.35
CA MET A 14 -14.71 7.54 -4.91
C MET A 14 -14.61 8.89 -4.18
N ILE A 15 -14.20 8.89 -2.93
CA ILE A 15 -13.99 10.13 -2.17
C ILE A 15 -12.49 10.45 -2.18
N PRO A 16 -12.07 11.66 -2.59
CA PRO A 16 -10.68 12.10 -2.47
C PRO A 16 -10.21 12.06 -1.01
N VAL A 17 -9.00 11.53 -0.78
CA VAL A 17 -8.41 11.39 0.56
C VAL A 17 -8.42 12.70 1.37
N GLN A 18 -8.23 13.84 0.69
CA GLN A 18 -8.25 15.16 1.31
C GLN A 18 -9.61 15.51 1.90
N LEU A 19 -10.70 15.17 1.21
CA LEU A 19 -12.06 15.38 1.70
C LEU A 19 -12.41 14.40 2.82
N ALA A 20 -12.04 13.13 2.66
CA ALA A 20 -12.25 12.12 3.69
C ALA A 20 -11.57 12.49 5.03
N LYS A 21 -10.32 12.97 4.98
CA LYS A 21 -9.59 13.42 6.16
C LYS A 21 -10.10 14.74 6.72
N LYS A 22 -10.49 15.68 5.85
CA LYS A 22 -11.00 17.01 6.25
C LYS A 22 -12.32 16.90 7.01
N TYR A 23 -13.22 16.07 6.53
CA TYR A 23 -14.58 15.95 7.07
C TYR A 23 -14.80 14.70 7.93
N HIS A 24 -13.76 13.88 8.14
CA HIS A 24 -13.88 12.61 8.85
C HIS A 24 -15.03 11.75 8.31
N MET A 25 -14.96 11.47 7.00
CA MET A 25 -15.98 10.69 6.29
C MET A 25 -15.33 9.59 5.46
N LEU A 26 -15.90 8.39 5.48
CA LEU A 26 -15.40 7.23 4.73
C LEU A 26 -16.54 6.60 3.95
N ALA A 27 -16.37 6.45 2.63
CA ALA A 27 -17.28 5.63 1.85
C ALA A 27 -16.99 4.14 2.11
N VAL A 28 -18.03 3.35 2.32
CA VAL A 28 -17.90 1.93 2.68
C VAL A 28 -18.52 1.00 1.66
N GLN A 29 -19.61 1.41 1.00
CA GLN A 29 -20.32 0.61 0.01
C GLN A 29 -20.85 1.49 -1.12
N TYR A 30 -20.90 0.91 -2.31
CA TYR A 30 -21.52 1.52 -3.48
C TYR A 30 -22.47 0.52 -4.14
N LYS A 31 -23.70 0.94 -4.38
CA LYS A 31 -24.71 0.13 -5.08
C LYS A 31 -25.77 1.03 -5.72
N ASP A 32 -26.09 0.78 -6.99
CA ASP A 32 -27.21 1.40 -7.71
C ASP A 32 -27.25 2.95 -7.59
N ASN A 33 -26.09 3.60 -7.79
CA ASN A 33 -25.91 5.06 -7.65
C ASN A 33 -26.10 5.59 -6.21
N ASN A 34 -26.10 4.73 -5.21
CA ASN A 34 -26.11 5.08 -3.80
C ASN A 34 -24.74 4.79 -3.19
N LEU A 35 -24.15 5.78 -2.55
CA LEU A 35 -22.89 5.68 -1.83
C LEU A 35 -23.16 5.72 -0.32
N THR A 36 -22.87 4.62 0.37
CA THR A 36 -22.97 4.58 1.82
C THR A 36 -21.70 5.17 2.42
N ILE A 37 -21.85 6.27 3.16
CA ILE A 37 -20.76 6.95 3.86
C ILE A 37 -20.91 6.78 5.38
N VAL A 38 -19.78 6.64 6.05
CA VAL A 38 -19.70 6.62 7.51
C VAL A 38 -19.06 7.92 7.98
N LEU A 39 -19.67 8.57 8.94
CA LEU A 39 -19.19 9.82 9.56
C LEU A 39 -19.44 9.82 11.07
N ASN A 40 -18.87 10.78 11.78
CA ASN A 40 -19.06 10.92 13.22
C ASN A 40 -20.03 12.03 13.60
N ASP A 41 -20.17 13.07 12.78
CA ASP A 41 -21.06 14.22 13.04
C ASP A 41 -22.13 14.34 11.93
N PRO A 42 -23.39 13.97 12.21
CA PRO A 42 -24.48 14.05 11.22
C PRO A 42 -24.88 15.49 10.89
N LEU A 43 -24.39 16.48 11.61
CA LEU A 43 -24.67 17.89 11.38
C LEU A 43 -23.63 18.59 10.50
N ASP A 44 -22.58 17.87 10.05
CA ASP A 44 -21.63 18.39 9.06
C ASP A 44 -22.24 18.43 7.65
N TYR A 45 -23.21 19.31 7.48
CA TYR A 45 -23.91 19.51 6.22
C TYR A 45 -22.98 19.95 5.07
N TYR A 46 -21.92 20.72 5.40
CA TYR A 46 -20.93 21.17 4.41
C TYR A 46 -20.12 19.99 3.86
N GLY A 47 -19.64 19.14 4.72
CA GLY A 47 -18.90 17.95 4.30
C GLY A 47 -19.75 16.97 3.50
N ILE A 48 -21.01 16.74 3.93
CA ILE A 48 -21.95 15.89 3.22
C ILE A 48 -22.24 16.43 1.81
N GLU A 49 -22.44 17.75 1.69
CA GLU A 49 -22.73 18.37 0.39
C GLU A 49 -21.51 18.37 -0.53
N ASP A 50 -20.30 18.66 0.00
CA ASP A 50 -19.05 18.56 -0.78
C ASP A 50 -18.84 17.15 -1.34
N ILE A 51 -19.09 16.11 -0.54
CA ILE A 51 -19.00 14.73 -1.02
C ILE A 51 -20.06 14.41 -2.05
N ARG A 52 -21.30 14.87 -1.85
CA ARG A 52 -22.38 14.69 -2.82
C ARG A 52 -22.04 15.31 -4.17
N GLN A 53 -21.54 16.54 -4.17
CA GLN A 53 -21.14 17.23 -5.39
C GLN A 53 -19.93 16.57 -6.07
N THR A 54 -18.96 16.11 -5.29
CA THR A 54 -17.75 15.47 -5.81
C THR A 54 -18.06 14.10 -6.44
N THR A 55 -18.97 13.33 -5.82
CA THR A 55 -19.31 11.98 -6.29
C THR A 55 -20.46 11.93 -7.27
N GLY A 56 -21.35 12.92 -7.23
CA GLY A 56 -22.59 12.95 -8.02
C GLY A 56 -23.61 11.88 -7.62
N MET A 57 -23.51 11.30 -6.42
CA MET A 57 -24.27 10.16 -5.97
C MET A 57 -25.25 10.52 -4.86
N ASN A 58 -26.25 9.66 -4.67
CA ASN A 58 -27.08 9.69 -3.48
C ASN A 58 -26.27 9.15 -2.30
N LEU A 59 -26.34 9.85 -1.17
CA LEU A 59 -25.60 9.45 0.03
C LEU A 59 -26.52 8.80 1.05
N GLU A 60 -26.15 7.59 1.48
CA GLU A 60 -26.70 6.93 2.65
C GLU A 60 -25.71 7.15 3.82
N ILE A 61 -26.21 7.65 4.95
CA ILE A 61 -25.36 8.09 6.05
C ILE A 61 -25.44 7.13 7.21
N TRP A 62 -24.29 6.60 7.64
CA TRP A 62 -24.13 5.80 8.84
C TRP A 62 -23.23 6.51 9.85
N LEU A 63 -23.49 6.31 11.13
CA LEU A 63 -22.78 6.98 12.20
C LEU A 63 -21.81 6.02 12.92
N THR A 64 -20.64 6.56 13.29
CA THR A 64 -19.66 5.87 14.10
C THR A 64 -18.90 6.83 15.02
N GLU A 65 -18.08 6.29 15.90
CA GLU A 65 -17.17 7.07 16.73
C GLU A 65 -15.99 7.60 15.91
N LEU A 66 -15.46 8.78 16.28
CA LEU A 66 -14.40 9.46 15.54
C LEU A 66 -13.09 8.65 15.50
N SER A 67 -12.69 8.05 16.62
CA SER A 67 -11.40 7.34 16.70
C SER A 67 -11.34 6.11 15.78
N PRO A 68 -12.31 5.18 15.79
CA PRO A 68 -12.35 4.08 14.81
C PRO A 68 -12.47 4.55 13.36
N LEU A 69 -13.18 5.67 13.12
CA LEU A 69 -13.34 6.23 11.79
C LEU A 69 -12.02 6.73 11.22
N ASN A 70 -11.25 7.49 12.00
CA ASN A 70 -9.94 7.98 11.57
C ASN A 70 -8.95 6.84 11.31
N GLN A 71 -8.96 5.81 12.13
CA GLN A 71 -8.16 4.60 11.90
C GLN A 71 -8.55 3.91 10.59
N ALA A 72 -9.86 3.80 10.31
CA ALA A 72 -10.35 3.21 9.08
C ALA A 72 -9.97 4.07 7.85
N ILE A 73 -10.08 5.40 7.93
CA ILE A 73 -9.65 6.32 6.86
C ILE A 73 -8.16 6.11 6.54
N GLU A 74 -7.28 6.18 7.54
CA GLU A 74 -5.85 5.96 7.33
C GLU A 74 -5.58 4.55 6.76
N TYR A 75 -6.26 3.55 7.27
CA TYR A 75 -6.14 2.17 6.82
C TYR A 75 -6.49 2.02 5.33
N TYR A 76 -7.68 2.37 4.92
CA TYR A 76 -8.16 2.10 3.55
C TYR A 76 -7.48 2.97 2.50
N TYR A 77 -7.18 4.24 2.81
CA TYR A 77 -6.45 5.10 1.87
C TYR A 77 -5.00 4.66 1.68
N SER A 78 -4.31 4.22 2.73
CA SER A 78 -2.97 3.65 2.59
C SER A 78 -2.98 2.35 1.77
N GLU A 79 -4.03 1.52 1.89
CA GLU A 79 -4.20 0.33 1.06
C GLU A 79 -4.40 0.68 -0.43
N ILE A 80 -5.21 1.69 -0.72
CA ILE A 80 -5.43 2.17 -2.09
C ILE A 80 -4.13 2.72 -2.69
N GLU A 81 -3.38 3.52 -1.95
CA GLU A 81 -2.09 4.06 -2.39
C GLU A 81 -1.07 2.96 -2.67
N ALA A 82 -0.98 1.97 -1.81
CA ALA A 82 -0.09 0.83 -2.02
C ALA A 82 -0.48 0.00 -3.25
N LYS A 83 -1.77 -0.27 -3.45
CA LYS A 83 -2.27 -0.96 -4.65
C LYS A 83 -1.99 -0.17 -5.92
N LYS A 84 -2.18 1.16 -5.90
CA LYS A 84 -1.84 2.05 -7.03
C LYS A 84 -0.34 2.04 -7.33
N ALA A 85 0.52 2.11 -6.30
CA ALA A 85 1.96 2.06 -6.49
C ALA A 85 2.40 0.70 -7.08
N ALA A 86 1.81 -0.41 -6.61
CA ALA A 86 2.07 -1.73 -7.17
C ALA A 86 1.60 -1.86 -8.62
N SER A 87 0.41 -1.34 -8.96
CA SER A 87 -0.10 -1.32 -10.33
C SER A 87 0.80 -0.51 -11.25
N SER A 88 1.19 0.71 -10.86
CA SER A 88 2.09 1.55 -11.64
C SER A 88 3.46 0.89 -11.85
N ALA A 89 4.02 0.25 -10.82
CA ALA A 89 5.26 -0.50 -10.93
C ALA A 89 5.11 -1.69 -11.89
N ASN A 90 3.99 -2.41 -11.83
CA ASN A 90 3.70 -3.53 -12.72
C ASN A 90 3.49 -3.08 -14.18
N GLU A 91 2.80 -1.96 -14.41
CA GLU A 91 2.63 -1.38 -15.75
C GLU A 91 3.97 -0.97 -16.36
N MET A 92 4.81 -0.24 -15.61
CA MET A 92 6.15 0.14 -16.06
C MET A 92 7.06 -1.07 -16.30
N ALA A 93 6.90 -2.16 -15.53
CA ALA A 93 7.63 -3.40 -15.76
C ALA A 93 7.20 -4.06 -17.08
N ARG A 94 5.90 -4.06 -17.40
CA ARG A 94 5.37 -4.57 -18.70
C ARG A 94 5.83 -3.74 -19.88
N GLU A 95 5.79 -2.41 -19.77
CA GLU A 95 6.27 -1.51 -20.81
C GLU A 95 7.76 -1.72 -21.07
N ARG A 96 8.55 -2.04 -20.04
CA ARG A 96 9.98 -2.36 -20.17
C ARG A 96 10.23 -3.71 -20.82
N GLU A 97 9.50 -4.75 -20.47
CA GLU A 97 9.59 -6.04 -21.16
C GLU A 97 9.31 -5.89 -22.66
N GLN A 98 8.37 -5.02 -23.04
CA GLN A 98 8.09 -4.68 -24.43
C GLN A 98 9.14 -3.74 -25.07
N ALA A 99 9.78 -2.86 -24.30
CA ALA A 99 10.81 -1.92 -24.78
C ALA A 99 12.22 -2.53 -24.78
N LEU A 100 12.48 -3.61 -24.06
CA LEU A 100 13.75 -4.37 -24.13
C LEU A 100 13.95 -5.09 -25.45
N GLU A 101 12.91 -5.19 -26.30
CA GLU A 101 13.08 -5.53 -27.71
C GLU A 101 13.65 -4.36 -28.56
N VAL A 102 13.69 -3.12 -28.03
CA VAL A 102 14.15 -1.92 -28.76
C VAL A 102 14.88 -0.93 -27.84
N ASN A 103 16.14 -1.13 -27.54
CA ASN A 103 17.10 -0.16 -26.92
C ASN A 103 17.26 -0.18 -25.38
N ALA A 104 18.47 -0.56 -24.99
CA ALA A 104 19.05 -0.27 -23.69
C ALA A 104 19.42 1.23 -23.61
N ASP A 105 18.76 1.99 -22.74
CA ASP A 105 19.36 3.21 -22.19
C ASP A 105 18.89 3.47 -20.75
N GLU A 106 19.88 3.75 -19.91
CA GLU A 106 19.75 3.88 -18.46
C GLU A 106 19.18 5.27 -18.11
N GLY A 107 18.11 5.32 -17.34
CA GLY A 107 17.65 6.59 -16.75
C GLY A 107 16.36 6.49 -15.97
N ASP A 108 16.45 6.59 -14.64
CA ASP A 108 15.36 6.85 -13.67
C ASP A 108 14.36 5.70 -13.40
N SER A 109 14.86 4.47 -13.51
CA SER A 109 14.05 3.25 -13.36
C SER A 109 13.68 2.87 -11.93
N ASP A 110 14.29 3.46 -10.93
CA ASP A 110 14.17 3.03 -9.53
C ASP A 110 13.07 3.76 -8.74
N ALA A 111 12.59 4.89 -9.22
CA ALA A 111 11.59 5.70 -8.53
C ALA A 111 10.29 4.93 -8.16
N PRO A 112 9.73 4.06 -9.03
CA PRO A 112 8.54 3.28 -8.68
C PRO A 112 8.81 2.22 -7.60
N VAL A 113 9.98 1.57 -7.65
CA VAL A 113 10.39 0.54 -6.68
C VAL A 113 10.69 1.16 -5.33
N ILE A 114 11.30 2.34 -5.29
CA ILE A 114 11.55 3.12 -4.07
C ILE A 114 10.21 3.45 -3.41
N LYS A 115 9.27 4.03 -4.16
CA LYS A 115 7.93 4.36 -3.65
C LYS A 115 7.17 3.12 -3.18
N LEU A 116 7.29 2.02 -3.90
CA LEU A 116 6.67 0.75 -3.50
C LEU A 116 7.21 0.28 -2.15
N LEU A 117 8.52 0.27 -1.95
CA LEU A 117 9.13 -0.14 -0.69
C LEU A 117 8.74 0.80 0.46
N ASP A 118 8.77 2.11 0.25
CA ASP A 118 8.37 3.10 1.24
C ASP A 118 6.90 2.90 1.67
N ASN A 119 6.00 2.63 0.72
CA ASN A 119 4.60 2.33 0.99
C ASN A 119 4.42 1.01 1.75
N LEU A 120 5.19 -0.03 1.42
CA LEU A 120 5.18 -1.30 2.17
C LEU A 120 5.59 -1.09 3.64
N LEU A 121 6.66 -0.32 3.86
CA LEU A 121 7.15 0.00 5.20
C LEU A 121 6.15 0.84 5.98
N ALA A 122 5.59 1.88 5.37
CA ALA A 122 4.57 2.74 5.99
C ALA A 122 3.31 1.93 6.35
N ARG A 123 2.92 1.01 5.48
CA ARG A 123 1.77 0.14 5.71
C ARG A 123 2.01 -0.82 6.87
N ALA A 124 3.13 -1.55 6.85
CA ALA A 124 3.48 -2.46 7.93
C ALA A 124 3.53 -1.73 9.28
N PHE A 125 4.11 -0.52 9.29
CA PHE A 125 4.14 0.31 10.49
C PHE A 125 2.73 0.70 10.98
N SER A 126 1.83 1.10 10.08
CA SER A 126 0.45 1.48 10.44
C SER A 126 -0.37 0.30 10.98
N MET A 127 -0.03 -0.92 10.55
CA MET A 127 -0.66 -2.16 11.03
C MET A 127 -0.02 -2.72 12.30
N ASN A 128 1.00 -2.08 12.88
CA ASN A 128 1.84 -2.61 13.94
C ASN A 128 2.41 -4.01 13.59
N ALA A 129 2.81 -4.18 12.34
CA ALA A 129 3.35 -5.44 11.86
C ALA A 129 4.71 -5.74 12.50
N SER A 130 4.97 -7.01 12.74
CA SER A 130 6.28 -7.49 13.19
C SER A 130 7.24 -7.73 12.03
N ASP A 131 6.72 -8.20 10.88
CA ASP A 131 7.54 -8.61 9.74
C ASP A 131 6.87 -8.29 8.40
N ILE A 132 7.71 -8.07 7.38
CA ILE A 132 7.34 -8.06 5.97
C ILE A 132 8.09 -9.20 5.29
N HIS A 133 7.40 -10.06 4.58
CA HIS A 133 7.96 -11.15 3.79
C HIS A 133 7.82 -10.83 2.30
N ILE A 134 8.91 -10.85 1.56
CA ILE A 134 8.97 -10.66 0.11
C ILE A 134 9.47 -11.97 -0.49
N GLU A 135 8.57 -12.75 -1.06
CA GLU A 135 8.83 -14.12 -1.46
C GLU A 135 8.69 -14.30 -2.97
N PRO A 136 9.76 -14.71 -3.67
CA PRO A 136 9.69 -15.01 -5.08
C PRO A 136 9.05 -16.37 -5.32
N PHE A 137 8.22 -16.45 -6.35
CA PHE A 137 7.68 -17.65 -6.94
C PHE A 137 8.08 -17.75 -8.41
N GLU A 138 7.67 -18.78 -9.10
CA GLU A 138 8.02 -19.01 -10.51
C GLU A 138 7.63 -17.82 -11.41
N GLU A 139 6.41 -17.31 -11.29
CA GLU A 139 5.86 -16.25 -12.16
C GLU A 139 5.57 -14.92 -11.43
N LYS A 140 5.71 -14.87 -10.12
CA LYS A 140 5.30 -13.72 -9.31
C LYS A 140 6.16 -13.53 -8.09
N THR A 141 6.06 -12.37 -7.46
CA THR A 141 6.57 -12.12 -6.11
C THR A 141 5.40 -11.82 -5.18
N SER A 142 5.27 -12.58 -4.10
CA SER A 142 4.26 -12.34 -3.07
C SER A 142 4.84 -11.51 -1.93
N VAL A 143 4.12 -10.48 -1.53
CA VAL A 143 4.44 -9.71 -0.32
C VAL A 143 3.40 -10.03 0.72
N ARG A 144 3.86 -10.49 1.89
CA ARG A 144 3.02 -10.80 3.04
C ARG A 144 3.47 -10.01 4.26
N ILE A 145 2.53 -9.68 5.12
CA ILE A 145 2.79 -8.89 6.33
C ILE A 145 2.32 -9.69 7.54
N ARG A 146 3.17 -9.78 8.59
CA ARG A 146 2.80 -10.45 9.84
C ARG A 146 2.24 -9.44 10.83
N VAL A 147 0.99 -9.65 11.25
CA VAL A 147 0.29 -8.83 12.24
C VAL A 147 -0.27 -9.75 13.32
N ASP A 148 0.02 -9.47 14.57
CA ASP A 148 -0.43 -10.26 15.73
C ASP A 148 -0.13 -11.77 15.59
N GLY A 149 1.04 -12.10 15.03
CA GLY A 149 1.47 -13.47 14.78
C GLY A 149 0.89 -14.12 13.52
N GLN A 150 -0.13 -13.54 12.89
CA GLN A 150 -0.73 -14.04 11.65
C GLN A 150 -0.08 -13.44 10.42
N LEU A 151 0.20 -14.28 9.44
CA LEU A 151 0.78 -13.87 8.16
C LEU A 151 -0.35 -13.61 7.15
N LEU A 152 -0.49 -12.36 6.72
CA LEU A 152 -1.54 -11.89 5.82
C LEU A 152 -0.96 -11.63 4.43
N ASP A 153 -1.64 -12.10 3.39
CA ASP A 153 -1.32 -11.73 2.01
C ASP A 153 -1.62 -10.24 1.80
N TYR A 154 -0.64 -9.51 1.26
CA TYR A 154 -0.77 -8.07 1.10
C TYR A 154 -0.85 -7.65 -0.36
N VAL A 155 0.18 -7.96 -1.16
CA VAL A 155 0.21 -7.63 -2.59
C VAL A 155 1.01 -8.65 -3.37
N VAL A 156 0.59 -8.87 -4.63
CA VAL A 156 1.32 -9.69 -5.60
C VAL A 156 1.95 -8.77 -6.64
N LEU A 157 3.25 -8.92 -6.85
CA LEU A 157 4.05 -8.16 -7.79
C LEU A 157 4.47 -9.05 -8.96
N GLN A 158 4.79 -8.44 -10.10
CA GLN A 158 5.43 -9.14 -11.21
C GLN A 158 6.83 -9.62 -10.79
N LYS A 159 7.24 -10.74 -11.33
CA LYS A 159 8.56 -11.32 -11.06
C LYS A 159 9.71 -10.38 -11.40
N SER A 160 9.59 -9.62 -12.47
CA SER A 160 10.58 -8.64 -12.93
C SER A 160 10.91 -7.56 -11.88
N LEU A 161 9.97 -7.23 -11.00
CA LEU A 161 10.19 -6.26 -9.92
C LEU A 161 10.97 -6.84 -8.73
N HIS A 162 11.06 -8.17 -8.61
CA HIS A 162 11.68 -8.82 -7.46
C HIS A 162 13.14 -8.39 -7.28
N GLN A 163 13.95 -8.50 -8.33
CA GLN A 163 15.39 -8.18 -8.25
C GLN A 163 15.65 -6.74 -7.85
N ASN A 164 14.90 -5.79 -8.44
CA ASN A 164 15.04 -4.37 -8.13
C ASN A 164 14.60 -4.07 -6.69
N LEU A 165 13.53 -4.72 -6.20
CA LEU A 165 13.06 -4.56 -4.84
C LEU A 165 14.08 -5.10 -3.83
N ILE A 166 14.66 -6.29 -4.08
CA ILE A 166 15.71 -6.87 -3.25
C ILE A 166 17.00 -6.04 -3.31
N ALA A 167 17.39 -5.55 -4.49
CA ALA A 167 18.55 -4.65 -4.60
C ALA A 167 18.36 -3.40 -3.75
N ARG A 168 17.16 -2.80 -3.77
CA ARG A 168 16.84 -1.64 -2.92
C ARG A 168 16.92 -1.97 -1.43
N VAL A 169 16.40 -3.12 -1.00
CA VAL A 169 16.51 -3.59 0.40
C VAL A 169 17.98 -3.77 0.79
N LYS A 170 18.79 -4.37 -0.09
CA LYS A 170 20.23 -4.54 0.16
C LYS A 170 20.96 -3.20 0.28
N ILE A 171 20.66 -2.23 -0.57
CA ILE A 171 21.24 -0.87 -0.49
C ILE A 171 20.92 -0.25 0.88
N LEU A 172 19.66 -0.27 1.29
CA LEU A 172 19.25 0.30 2.58
C LEU A 172 19.90 -0.43 3.75
N GLY A 173 19.97 -1.77 3.69
CA GLY A 173 20.57 -2.63 4.71
C GLY A 173 22.10 -2.68 4.70
N GLN A 174 22.75 -1.94 3.77
CA GLN A 174 24.22 -1.93 3.58
C GLN A 174 24.79 -3.32 3.29
N MET A 175 24.04 -4.13 2.52
CA MET A 175 24.41 -5.46 2.08
C MET A 175 25.10 -5.42 0.70
N ASP A 176 25.82 -6.48 0.36
CA ASP A 176 26.44 -6.63 -0.95
C ASP A 176 25.36 -6.95 -2.02
N ILE A 177 25.21 -6.05 -2.98
CA ILE A 177 24.24 -6.19 -4.09
C ILE A 177 24.69 -7.27 -5.08
N ALA A 178 26.00 -7.44 -5.26
CA ALA A 178 26.55 -8.38 -6.23
C ALA A 178 26.45 -9.84 -5.74
N GLU A 179 26.49 -10.07 -4.42
CA GLU A 179 26.36 -11.41 -3.86
C GLU A 179 24.89 -11.87 -3.87
N LYS A 180 24.59 -12.94 -4.61
CA LYS A 180 23.22 -13.48 -4.76
C LYS A 180 23.05 -14.91 -4.23
N ARG A 181 24.14 -15.55 -3.78
CA ARG A 181 24.17 -16.97 -3.42
C ARG A 181 24.23 -17.23 -1.92
N LEU A 182 24.67 -16.24 -1.16
CA LEU A 182 24.84 -16.37 0.29
C LEU A 182 23.79 -15.54 1.04
N PRO A 183 23.28 -16.04 2.16
CA PRO A 183 22.43 -15.26 3.04
C PRO A 183 23.16 -14.01 3.55
N GLN A 184 22.43 -12.92 3.68
CA GLN A 184 22.95 -11.65 4.18
C GLN A 184 21.96 -11.03 5.17
N ASP A 185 22.48 -10.47 6.24
CA ASP A 185 21.71 -9.72 7.23
C ASP A 185 22.16 -8.25 7.22
N GLY A 186 21.21 -7.36 7.40
CA GLY A 186 21.47 -5.94 7.46
C GLY A 186 20.47 -5.21 8.35
N HIS A 187 20.68 -3.93 8.52
CA HIS A 187 19.76 -3.09 9.26
C HIS A 187 19.85 -1.65 8.77
N PHE A 188 18.75 -0.93 8.89
CA PHE A 188 18.72 0.50 8.59
C PHE A 188 17.71 1.23 9.46
N ARG A 189 17.85 2.54 9.53
CA ARG A 189 16.89 3.43 10.18
C ARG A 189 16.14 4.22 9.12
N THR A 190 14.84 4.33 9.29
CA THR A 190 14.00 5.16 8.44
C THR A 190 12.98 5.91 9.29
N ARG A 191 12.43 6.98 8.74
CA ARG A 191 11.41 7.78 9.41
C ARG A 191 10.05 7.52 8.80
N ILE A 192 9.13 6.98 9.61
CA ILE A 192 7.76 6.66 9.18
C ILE A 192 6.81 7.39 10.12
N ALA A 193 5.85 8.15 9.56
CA ALA A 193 4.87 8.92 10.35
C ALA A 193 5.50 9.75 11.48
N ASN A 194 6.62 10.45 11.19
CA ASN A 194 7.42 11.23 12.14
C ASN A 194 8.03 10.44 13.33
N ARG A 195 8.15 9.13 13.22
CA ARG A 195 8.84 8.27 14.18
C ARG A 195 10.06 7.62 13.55
N ASP A 196 11.15 7.56 14.29
CA ASP A 196 12.34 6.83 13.87
C ASP A 196 12.13 5.32 14.11
N VAL A 197 12.24 4.54 13.05
CA VAL A 197 12.04 3.09 13.06
C VAL A 197 13.33 2.39 12.69
N ASN A 198 13.73 1.41 13.49
CA ASN A 198 14.85 0.52 13.17
C ASN A 198 14.31 -0.73 12.48
N ILE A 199 14.83 -1.02 11.31
CA ILE A 199 14.44 -2.17 10.50
C ILE A 199 15.63 -3.12 10.42
N ARG A 200 15.39 -4.40 10.72
CA ARG A 200 16.33 -5.49 10.47
C ARG A 200 15.90 -6.21 9.21
N THR A 201 16.83 -6.55 8.36
CA THR A 201 16.58 -7.22 7.09
C THR A 201 17.44 -8.46 6.98
N SER A 202 16.86 -9.54 6.47
CA SER A 202 17.58 -10.76 6.12
C SER A 202 17.20 -11.14 4.68
N VAL A 203 18.20 -11.39 3.86
CA VAL A 203 18.03 -11.82 2.47
C VAL A 203 18.58 -13.24 2.36
N ILE A 204 17.73 -14.17 1.96
CA ILE A 204 18.06 -15.59 1.85
C ILE A 204 17.83 -16.02 0.40
N PRO A 205 18.84 -16.59 -0.29
CA PRO A 205 18.66 -17.13 -1.63
C PRO A 205 17.60 -18.23 -1.67
N THR A 206 16.76 -18.20 -2.66
CA THR A 206 15.74 -19.25 -2.88
C THR A 206 15.85 -19.83 -4.28
N VAL A 207 15.06 -20.89 -4.57
CA VAL A 207 15.02 -21.52 -5.91
C VAL A 207 14.54 -20.55 -6.98
N PHE A 208 13.74 -19.55 -6.62
CA PHE A 208 13.14 -18.61 -7.57
C PHE A 208 13.75 -17.20 -7.52
N GLY A 209 14.74 -16.94 -6.66
CA GLY A 209 15.40 -15.64 -6.57
C GLY A 209 16.18 -15.40 -5.28
#